data_43defd9d3895fd73fda72d1f6919e075
#
_entry.id   43defd9d3895fd73fda72d1f6919e075
#
_cell.length_a   1.000
_cell.length_b   1.000
_cell.length_c   1.000
_cell.angle_alpha   90.00
_cell.angle_beta   90.00
_cell.angle_gamma   90.00
#
_symmetry.space_group_name_H-M   'P 1'
#
loop_
_entity.id
_entity.type
_entity.pdbx_description
1 polymer ?
#
loop_
_entity_poly.entity_id
_entity_poly.type
_entity_poly.pdbx_seq_one_letter_code
_entity_poly.pdbx_strand_id
1 'polypeptide(L)'
;MKQIITLDTQSQGVTYAKGFEAIGIQAGLKKSGKHDLALIYTKQKAAVAGTFTQNKVAAAPVYVSKETIATGTAHAIISNSGCTNAYTGPQGLKDAHTMAYHTAQALACDPTDIIVGSTGIIGQQLPIHDIVKAIPNLVNSLSEDGSQLVGKAILTTDTYSKTASTHFIVDGDMSTNDMAIMLANGAAGNTMITTENEDFELFQEALMAITVSLAKQIASDGEGASKFITIDIIGATDFESAKTVGMSIANSPLVKTAFFGEDPNWGRLICAAGYAGVPMNPTTTVLKIGGVTIFKNGMGAVYNEATLKQIMNEHDITVTVELNEGDANATVWTFDLTYDYVKINGEYHT
;
A
#
# COMPACT_ATOMS: atom_id res chain seq x y z
N MET A 1 -16.92 25.14 12.54
CA MET A 1 -17.15 23.71 12.85
C MET A 1 -16.17 22.93 12.01
N LYS A 2 -15.26 22.14 12.61
CA LYS A 2 -14.43 21.22 11.81
C LYS A 2 -15.37 20.26 11.09
N GLN A 3 -15.26 20.19 9.79
CA GLN A 3 -16.01 19.25 8.97
C GLN A 3 -15.50 17.85 9.31
N ILE A 4 -16.39 16.97 9.75
CA ILE A 4 -16.01 15.58 10.08
C ILE A 4 -15.93 14.82 8.75
N ILE A 5 -14.72 14.38 8.37
CA ILE A 5 -14.52 13.52 7.21
C ILE A 5 -14.94 12.11 7.63
N THR A 6 -15.99 11.61 7.02
CA THR A 6 -16.45 10.22 7.22
C THR A 6 -16.01 9.41 6.00
N LEU A 7 -15.21 8.36 6.25
CA LEU A 7 -14.86 7.41 5.19
C LEU A 7 -15.97 6.36 5.06
N ASP A 8 -16.54 6.24 3.87
CA ASP A 8 -17.38 5.12 3.51
C ASP A 8 -16.51 3.99 2.96
N THR A 9 -16.20 3.02 3.82
CA THR A 9 -15.39 1.85 3.45
C THR A 9 -16.16 0.76 2.70
N GLN A 10 -17.49 0.91 2.56
CA GLN A 10 -18.33 0.02 1.77
C GLN A 10 -18.60 0.56 0.36
N SER A 11 -17.98 1.68 0.01
CA SER A 11 -18.27 2.44 -1.18
C SER A 11 -17.80 1.79 -2.49
N GLN A 12 -18.24 2.39 -3.58
CA GLN A 12 -18.09 1.97 -4.97
C GLN A 12 -16.63 2.00 -5.48
N GLY A 13 -15.63 2.24 -4.64
CA GLY A 13 -14.20 2.23 -5.00
C GLY A 13 -13.83 3.34 -5.98
N VAL A 14 -13.00 3.03 -6.99
CA VAL A 14 -12.41 4.02 -7.92
C VAL A 14 -13.45 4.75 -8.78
N THR A 15 -14.65 4.21 -8.95
CA THR A 15 -15.74 4.84 -9.72
C THR A 15 -16.70 5.66 -8.84
N TYR A 16 -16.45 5.78 -7.53
CA TYR A 16 -17.22 6.66 -6.65
C TYR A 16 -17.11 8.13 -7.07
N ALA A 17 -15.94 8.53 -7.53
CA ALA A 17 -15.73 9.86 -8.06
C ALA A 17 -16.40 9.99 -9.44
N LYS A 18 -17.26 11.04 -9.58
CA LYS A 18 -18.00 11.29 -10.81
C LYS A 18 -17.09 11.38 -12.03
N GLY A 19 -17.50 10.74 -13.12
CA GLY A 19 -16.81 10.77 -14.41
C GLY A 19 -15.66 9.78 -14.56
N PHE A 20 -15.52 8.86 -13.62
CA PHE A 20 -14.65 7.69 -13.75
C PHE A 20 -15.48 6.46 -14.13
N GLU A 21 -14.95 5.71 -15.07
CA GLU A 21 -15.41 4.37 -15.48
C GLU A 21 -14.28 3.38 -15.24
N ALA A 22 -14.61 2.14 -14.94
CA ALA A 22 -13.63 1.11 -14.66
C ALA A 22 -14.09 -0.27 -15.11
N ILE A 23 -13.15 -1.19 -15.29
CA ILE A 23 -13.41 -2.59 -15.62
C ILE A 23 -12.22 -3.48 -15.27
N GLY A 24 -12.48 -4.72 -14.97
CA GLY A 24 -11.49 -5.80 -14.90
C GLY A 24 -11.99 -7.00 -15.67
N ILE A 25 -11.16 -7.58 -16.51
CA ILE A 25 -11.50 -8.76 -17.33
C ILE A 25 -10.47 -9.87 -17.18
N GLN A 26 -10.80 -11.03 -17.69
CA GLN A 26 -9.90 -12.14 -17.92
C GLN A 26 -9.28 -11.98 -19.32
N ALA A 27 -7.96 -11.69 -19.37
CA ALA A 27 -7.17 -11.64 -20.60
C ALA A 27 -6.34 -12.91 -20.84
N GLY A 28 -6.32 -13.84 -19.87
CA GLY A 28 -5.63 -15.13 -19.98
C GLY A 28 -4.20 -15.12 -19.45
N LEU A 29 -3.81 -14.10 -18.69
CA LEU A 29 -2.48 -13.96 -18.10
C LEU A 29 -2.30 -14.88 -16.88
N LYS A 30 -3.37 -15.09 -16.12
CA LYS A 30 -3.42 -16.02 -14.98
C LYS A 30 -3.89 -17.40 -15.42
N LYS A 31 -3.11 -18.42 -15.16
CA LYS A 31 -3.49 -19.84 -15.42
C LYS A 31 -4.76 -20.25 -14.67
N SER A 32 -5.10 -19.56 -13.58
CA SER A 32 -6.29 -19.84 -12.77
C SER A 32 -7.62 -19.41 -13.43
N GLY A 33 -7.58 -18.68 -14.55
CA GLY A 33 -8.78 -18.15 -15.21
C GLY A 33 -9.47 -17.01 -14.44
N LYS A 34 -8.81 -16.43 -13.42
CA LYS A 34 -9.30 -15.24 -12.72
C LYS A 34 -9.07 -13.98 -13.57
N HIS A 35 -9.77 -12.89 -13.24
CA HIS A 35 -9.50 -11.58 -13.84
C HIS A 35 -8.04 -11.19 -13.64
N ASP A 36 -7.43 -10.58 -14.67
CA ASP A 36 -6.00 -10.31 -14.71
C ASP A 36 -5.60 -9.05 -15.51
N LEU A 37 -6.59 -8.35 -16.08
CA LEU A 37 -6.37 -7.07 -16.77
C LEU A 37 -7.45 -6.07 -16.34
N ALA A 38 -7.02 -4.89 -15.88
CA ALA A 38 -7.87 -3.83 -15.36
C ALA A 38 -7.66 -2.52 -16.12
N LEU A 39 -8.71 -1.71 -16.24
CA LEU A 39 -8.69 -0.36 -16.77
C LEU A 39 -9.52 0.56 -15.90
N ILE A 40 -8.96 1.73 -15.56
CA ILE A 40 -9.65 2.88 -14.96
C ILE A 40 -9.52 4.02 -15.95
N TYR A 41 -10.62 4.69 -16.27
CA TYR A 41 -10.69 5.70 -17.30
C TYR A 41 -11.51 6.90 -16.89
N THR A 42 -11.16 8.07 -17.39
CA THR A 42 -11.98 9.30 -17.33
C THR A 42 -11.92 10.04 -18.66
N LYS A 43 -13.09 10.48 -19.15
CA LYS A 43 -13.23 11.24 -20.40
C LYS A 43 -12.53 12.59 -20.34
N GLN A 44 -12.59 13.24 -19.18
CA GLN A 44 -11.90 14.50 -18.95
C GLN A 44 -10.47 14.18 -18.51
N LYS A 45 -9.50 14.85 -19.15
CA LYS A 45 -8.10 14.71 -18.75
C LYS A 45 -7.95 15.12 -17.29
N ALA A 46 -7.52 14.20 -16.45
CA ALA A 46 -7.37 14.38 -15.02
C ALA A 46 -5.98 14.95 -14.68
N ALA A 47 -5.90 15.81 -13.68
CA ALA A 47 -4.63 16.06 -13.02
C ALA A 47 -4.15 14.76 -12.37
N VAL A 48 -2.85 14.48 -12.46
CA VAL A 48 -2.26 13.24 -11.92
C VAL A 48 -1.09 13.55 -11.01
N ALA A 49 -1.01 12.82 -9.91
CA ALA A 49 0.15 12.75 -9.04
C ALA A 49 0.37 11.31 -8.59
N GLY A 50 1.61 10.98 -8.21
CA GLY A 50 1.89 9.64 -7.72
C GLY A 50 3.25 9.49 -7.09
N THR A 51 3.39 8.44 -6.29
CA THR A 51 4.64 7.99 -5.71
C THR A 51 4.96 6.59 -6.22
N PHE A 52 6.24 6.25 -6.22
CA PHE A 52 6.74 5.02 -6.79
C PHE A 52 7.72 4.34 -5.86
N THR A 53 7.90 3.05 -6.06
CA THR A 53 8.93 2.28 -5.38
C THR A 53 10.30 2.96 -5.47
N GLN A 54 11.04 2.90 -4.37
CA GLN A 54 12.44 3.36 -4.29
C GLN A 54 13.44 2.24 -4.62
N ASN A 55 12.94 1.05 -4.98
CA ASN A 55 13.77 -0.06 -5.41
C ASN A 55 14.60 0.35 -6.62
N LYS A 56 15.92 0.15 -6.54
CA LYS A 56 16.87 0.51 -7.63
C LYS A 56 16.64 -0.32 -8.88
N VAL A 57 15.94 -1.43 -8.76
CA VAL A 57 15.60 -2.34 -9.85
C VAL A 57 14.08 -2.27 -10.11
N ALA A 58 13.58 -1.06 -10.38
CA ALA A 58 12.19 -0.84 -10.69
C ALA A 58 11.78 -1.54 -11.99
N ALA A 59 10.55 -2.02 -12.05
CA ALA A 59 9.98 -2.69 -13.22
C ALA A 59 9.69 -1.71 -14.37
N ALA A 60 9.62 -2.22 -15.59
CA ALA A 60 9.37 -1.43 -16.80
C ALA A 60 8.11 -0.53 -16.72
N PRO A 61 6.95 -0.98 -16.18
CA PRO A 61 5.77 -0.14 -16.03
C PRO A 61 6.01 1.11 -15.17
N VAL A 62 6.88 1.01 -14.17
CA VAL A 62 7.22 2.14 -13.28
C VAL A 62 7.89 3.27 -14.05
N TYR A 63 8.80 2.95 -14.97
CA TYR A 63 9.46 3.96 -15.81
C TYR A 63 8.46 4.66 -16.74
N VAL A 64 7.62 3.90 -17.45
CA VAL A 64 6.59 4.46 -18.34
C VAL A 64 5.59 5.33 -17.59
N SER A 65 5.15 4.88 -16.42
CA SER A 65 4.21 5.65 -15.59
C SER A 65 4.82 6.92 -15.00
N LYS A 66 6.12 6.94 -14.70
CA LYS A 66 6.83 8.17 -14.32
C LYS A 66 6.86 9.19 -15.47
N GLU A 67 7.03 8.74 -16.71
CA GLU A 67 6.96 9.61 -17.89
C GLU A 67 5.58 10.27 -18.01
N THR A 68 4.50 9.49 -17.87
CA THR A 68 3.12 10.01 -17.89
C THR A 68 2.89 11.00 -16.74
N ILE A 69 3.26 10.67 -15.52
CA ILE A 69 3.04 11.56 -14.35
C ILE A 69 3.83 12.88 -14.48
N ALA A 70 5.01 12.85 -15.13
CA ALA A 70 5.77 14.07 -15.36
C ALA A 70 5.04 15.09 -16.27
N THR A 71 4.03 14.66 -17.05
CA THR A 71 3.17 15.58 -17.83
C THR A 71 2.16 16.32 -16.94
N GLY A 72 1.90 15.86 -15.73
CA GLY A 72 0.91 16.41 -14.78
C GLY A 72 -0.53 16.00 -15.07
N THR A 73 -0.78 15.24 -16.14
CA THR A 73 -2.14 14.84 -16.53
C THR A 73 -2.20 13.41 -17.09
N ALA A 74 -3.38 12.76 -16.94
CA ALA A 74 -3.64 11.44 -17.51
C ALA A 74 -5.13 11.23 -17.81
N HIS A 75 -5.43 10.26 -18.68
CA HIS A 75 -6.79 9.79 -18.99
C HIS A 75 -7.10 8.43 -18.37
N ALA A 76 -6.11 7.56 -18.26
CA ALA A 76 -6.37 6.19 -17.84
C ALA A 76 -5.20 5.55 -17.08
N ILE A 77 -5.56 4.52 -16.32
CA ILE A 77 -4.62 3.56 -15.71
C ILE A 77 -4.99 2.18 -16.23
N ILE A 78 -4.07 1.53 -16.96
CA ILE A 78 -4.19 0.11 -17.32
C ILE A 78 -3.23 -0.71 -16.49
N SER A 79 -3.69 -1.82 -15.90
CA SER A 79 -2.84 -2.68 -15.06
C SER A 79 -3.14 -4.14 -15.32
N ASN A 80 -2.08 -4.96 -15.38
CA ASN A 80 -2.23 -6.41 -15.41
C ASN A 80 -1.71 -7.05 -14.13
N SER A 81 -2.20 -8.25 -13.85
CA SER A 81 -1.65 -9.15 -12.84
C SER A 81 -1.30 -10.53 -13.41
N GLY A 82 -0.44 -11.27 -12.71
CA GLY A 82 0.09 -12.56 -13.16
C GLY A 82 1.51 -12.50 -13.74
N CYS A 83 1.93 -11.34 -14.24
CA CYS A 83 3.29 -11.07 -14.71
C CYS A 83 3.68 -9.63 -14.35
N THR A 84 4.82 -9.45 -13.65
CA THR A 84 5.27 -8.13 -13.16
C THR A 84 5.89 -7.25 -14.24
N ASN A 85 6.32 -7.82 -15.35
CA ASN A 85 7.17 -7.14 -16.32
C ASN A 85 8.43 -6.51 -15.67
N ALA A 86 9.01 -7.23 -14.71
CA ALA A 86 10.24 -6.86 -14.00
C ALA A 86 11.37 -7.79 -14.43
N TYR A 87 12.60 -7.27 -14.53
CA TYR A 87 13.79 -7.98 -15.02
C TYR A 87 13.64 -8.54 -16.43
N THR A 88 12.87 -7.88 -17.26
CA THR A 88 12.53 -8.28 -18.65
C THR A 88 13.38 -7.58 -19.71
N GLY A 89 14.34 -6.76 -19.26
CA GLY A 89 15.28 -6.04 -20.14
C GLY A 89 14.60 -5.01 -21.06
N PRO A 90 15.23 -4.66 -22.20
CA PRO A 90 14.66 -3.68 -23.13
C PRO A 90 13.30 -4.09 -23.72
N GLN A 91 13.04 -5.39 -23.82
CA GLN A 91 11.75 -5.88 -24.31
C GLN A 91 10.61 -5.50 -23.35
N GLY A 92 10.84 -5.61 -22.03
CA GLY A 92 9.83 -5.23 -21.04
C GLY A 92 9.42 -3.76 -21.11
N LEU A 93 10.38 -2.87 -21.35
CA LEU A 93 10.09 -1.44 -21.57
C LEU A 93 9.27 -1.22 -22.83
N LYS A 94 9.63 -1.90 -23.94
CA LYS A 94 8.87 -1.87 -25.19
C LYS A 94 7.44 -2.38 -24.98
N ASP A 95 7.27 -3.45 -24.21
CA ASP A 95 5.95 -4.03 -23.94
C ASP A 95 5.09 -3.09 -23.09
N ALA A 96 5.67 -2.41 -22.09
CA ALA A 96 4.96 -1.42 -21.30
C ALA A 96 4.48 -0.23 -22.17
N HIS A 97 5.33 0.30 -23.05
CA HIS A 97 4.94 1.32 -24.03
C HIS A 97 3.89 0.80 -25.02
N THR A 98 3.99 -0.46 -25.46
CA THR A 98 3.01 -1.08 -26.36
C THR A 98 1.63 -1.17 -25.66
N MET A 99 1.61 -1.51 -24.39
CA MET A 99 0.39 -1.54 -23.59
C MET A 99 -0.25 -0.14 -23.48
N ALA A 100 0.54 0.90 -23.19
CA ALA A 100 0.08 2.29 -23.19
C ALA A 100 -0.46 2.71 -24.56
N TYR A 101 0.30 2.45 -25.63
CA TYR A 101 -0.05 2.83 -27.01
C TYR A 101 -1.39 2.23 -27.45
N HIS A 102 -1.59 0.92 -27.31
CA HIS A 102 -2.83 0.28 -27.75
C HIS A 102 -4.03 0.69 -26.89
N THR A 103 -3.82 0.95 -25.61
CA THR A 103 -4.88 1.48 -24.73
C THR A 103 -5.29 2.88 -25.19
N ALA A 104 -4.34 3.74 -25.45
CA ALA A 104 -4.58 5.10 -25.95
C ALA A 104 -5.31 5.10 -27.31
N GLN A 105 -4.91 4.23 -28.24
CA GLN A 105 -5.58 4.06 -29.53
C GLN A 105 -7.05 3.67 -29.34
N ALA A 106 -7.36 2.73 -28.44
CA ALA A 106 -8.71 2.28 -28.19
C ALA A 106 -9.57 3.34 -27.47
N LEU A 107 -8.94 4.21 -26.66
CA LEU A 107 -9.60 5.32 -25.96
C LEU A 107 -9.63 6.63 -26.75
N ALA A 108 -8.99 6.68 -27.92
CA ALA A 108 -8.81 7.86 -28.76
C ALA A 108 -8.13 9.04 -28.00
N CYS A 109 -7.05 8.75 -27.27
CA CYS A 109 -6.23 9.72 -26.55
C CYS A 109 -4.73 9.56 -26.85
N ASP A 110 -3.87 10.37 -26.23
CA ASP A 110 -2.43 10.30 -26.41
C ASP A 110 -1.82 9.15 -25.57
N PRO A 111 -0.87 8.36 -26.07
CA PRO A 111 -0.16 7.35 -25.29
C PRO A 111 0.52 7.88 -24.02
N THR A 112 0.94 9.14 -24.01
CA THR A 112 1.51 9.81 -22.83
C THR A 112 0.49 10.11 -21.73
N ASP A 113 -0.79 9.89 -21.98
CA ASP A 113 -1.88 10.04 -21.01
C ASP A 113 -2.27 8.72 -20.33
N ILE A 114 -1.54 7.64 -20.61
CA ILE A 114 -1.82 6.30 -20.07
C ILE A 114 -0.76 5.90 -19.04
N ILE A 115 -1.23 5.64 -17.83
CA ILE A 115 -0.42 5.04 -16.76
C ILE A 115 -0.49 3.52 -16.89
N VAL A 116 0.64 2.86 -16.72
CA VAL A 116 0.76 1.40 -16.87
C VAL A 116 1.19 0.76 -15.56
N GLY A 117 0.47 -0.27 -15.13
CA GLY A 117 0.81 -1.09 -13.96
C GLY A 117 0.96 -2.56 -14.34
N SER A 118 1.81 -3.29 -13.63
CA SER A 118 1.93 -4.74 -13.74
C SER A 118 2.31 -5.32 -12.39
N THR A 119 1.80 -6.52 -12.08
CA THR A 119 2.17 -7.26 -10.85
C THR A 119 2.13 -8.77 -11.10
N GLY A 120 2.81 -9.56 -10.26
CA GLY A 120 2.83 -11.03 -10.33
C GLY A 120 4.25 -11.59 -10.43
N ILE A 121 4.47 -12.57 -11.31
CA ILE A 121 5.73 -13.30 -11.41
C ILE A 121 6.84 -12.44 -12.03
N ILE A 122 8.02 -12.43 -11.41
CA ILE A 122 9.23 -11.72 -11.84
C ILE A 122 9.98 -12.54 -12.90
N GLY A 123 10.67 -11.86 -13.84
CA GLY A 123 11.59 -12.47 -14.82
C GLY A 123 10.90 -13.11 -16.01
N GLN A 124 9.57 -13.10 -16.08
CA GLN A 124 8.83 -13.56 -17.24
C GLN A 124 8.57 -12.38 -18.20
N GLN A 125 8.68 -12.64 -19.50
CA GLN A 125 8.27 -11.69 -20.52
C GLN A 125 6.76 -11.49 -20.47
N LEU A 126 6.33 -10.24 -20.58
CA LEU A 126 4.92 -9.90 -20.57
C LEU A 126 4.25 -10.53 -21.81
N PRO A 127 3.12 -11.26 -21.65
CA PRO A 127 2.39 -11.79 -22.79
C PRO A 127 1.61 -10.66 -23.50
N ILE A 128 2.36 -9.72 -24.07
CA ILE A 128 1.85 -8.45 -24.61
C ILE A 128 0.83 -8.66 -25.73
N HIS A 129 0.98 -9.73 -26.53
CA HIS A 129 0.04 -10.05 -27.58
C HIS A 129 -1.39 -10.32 -27.03
N ASP A 130 -1.49 -11.03 -25.92
CA ASP A 130 -2.77 -11.35 -25.31
C ASP A 130 -3.42 -10.11 -24.68
N ILE A 131 -2.60 -9.24 -24.07
CA ILE A 131 -3.04 -7.95 -23.54
C ILE A 131 -3.59 -7.08 -24.68
N VAL A 132 -2.82 -6.90 -25.75
CA VAL A 132 -3.24 -6.08 -26.90
C VAL A 132 -4.55 -6.60 -27.51
N LYS A 133 -4.69 -7.91 -27.65
CA LYS A 133 -5.92 -8.55 -28.14
C LYS A 133 -7.14 -8.30 -27.23
N ALA A 134 -6.90 -8.19 -25.91
CA ALA A 134 -7.96 -7.98 -24.92
C ALA A 134 -8.40 -6.51 -24.78
N ILE A 135 -7.53 -5.53 -25.12
CA ILE A 135 -7.79 -4.09 -24.92
C ILE A 135 -9.10 -3.62 -25.57
N PRO A 136 -9.48 -3.96 -26.80
CA PRO A 136 -10.76 -3.52 -27.37
C PRO A 136 -11.97 -3.96 -26.55
N ASN A 137 -11.98 -5.20 -26.06
CA ASN A 137 -13.04 -5.70 -25.19
C ASN A 137 -13.01 -5.00 -23.82
N LEU A 138 -11.84 -4.75 -23.27
CA LEU A 138 -11.64 -4.03 -22.00
C LEU A 138 -12.27 -2.63 -22.08
N VAL A 139 -11.96 -1.86 -23.14
CA VAL A 139 -12.49 -0.50 -23.33
C VAL A 139 -13.99 -0.50 -23.57
N ASN A 140 -14.52 -1.43 -24.38
CA ASN A 140 -15.95 -1.54 -24.65
C ASN A 140 -16.79 -1.97 -23.41
N SER A 141 -16.15 -2.49 -22.39
CA SER A 141 -16.80 -2.96 -21.16
C SER A 141 -16.69 -1.98 -19.99
N LEU A 142 -16.11 -0.78 -20.20
CA LEU A 142 -16.02 0.26 -19.18
C LEU A 142 -17.41 0.61 -18.62
N SER A 143 -17.49 0.78 -17.31
CA SER A 143 -18.73 1.07 -16.59
C SER A 143 -18.46 1.87 -15.32
N GLU A 144 -19.41 2.72 -14.93
CA GLU A 144 -19.42 3.40 -13.63
C GLU A 144 -19.57 2.40 -12.45
N ASP A 145 -20.02 1.17 -12.69
CA ASP A 145 -20.15 0.10 -11.69
C ASP A 145 -18.94 -0.86 -11.67
N GLY A 146 -17.91 -0.62 -12.49
CA GLY A 146 -16.81 -1.56 -12.73
C GLY A 146 -15.74 -1.66 -11.65
N SER A 147 -15.79 -0.86 -10.60
CA SER A 147 -14.74 -0.73 -9.58
C SER A 147 -14.34 -2.06 -8.92
N GLN A 148 -15.32 -2.89 -8.54
CA GLN A 148 -15.05 -4.18 -7.91
C GLN A 148 -14.32 -5.16 -8.84
N LEU A 149 -14.53 -5.05 -10.16
CA LEU A 149 -13.87 -5.88 -11.15
C LEU A 149 -12.40 -5.48 -11.33
N VAL A 150 -12.09 -4.18 -11.20
CA VAL A 150 -10.69 -3.69 -11.14
C VAL A 150 -9.98 -4.33 -9.95
N GLY A 151 -10.55 -4.24 -8.75
CA GLY A 151 -9.97 -4.85 -7.56
C GLY A 151 -9.68 -6.34 -7.76
N LYS A 152 -10.63 -7.10 -8.33
CA LYS A 152 -10.42 -8.54 -8.62
C LYS A 152 -9.32 -8.79 -9.66
N ALA A 153 -9.16 -7.90 -10.62
CA ALA A 153 -8.19 -8.08 -11.70
C ALA A 153 -6.75 -7.82 -11.27
N ILE A 154 -6.53 -6.98 -10.26
CA ILE A 154 -5.18 -6.66 -9.77
C ILE A 154 -4.71 -7.56 -8.61
N LEU A 155 -5.58 -8.40 -8.02
CA LEU A 155 -5.22 -9.31 -6.94
C LEU A 155 -4.13 -10.31 -7.38
N THR A 156 -3.18 -10.57 -6.50
CA THR A 156 -2.17 -11.65 -6.64
C THR A 156 -2.30 -12.67 -5.52
N THR A 157 -1.67 -12.44 -4.40
CA THR A 157 -1.70 -13.22 -3.16
C THR A 157 -2.72 -12.71 -2.16
N ASP A 158 -3.28 -11.52 -2.39
CA ASP A 158 -4.28 -10.89 -1.53
C ASP A 158 -5.53 -11.74 -1.35
N THR A 159 -6.11 -11.72 -0.14
CA THR A 159 -7.34 -12.44 0.18
C THR A 159 -8.60 -11.68 -0.22
N TYR A 160 -8.54 -10.34 -0.25
CA TYR A 160 -9.63 -9.46 -0.73
C TYR A 160 -9.12 -8.23 -1.46
N SER A 161 -9.99 -7.60 -2.27
CA SER A 161 -9.67 -6.38 -3.00
C SER A 161 -9.55 -5.20 -2.05
N LYS A 162 -8.40 -4.53 -2.07
CA LYS A 162 -8.16 -3.29 -1.35
C LYS A 162 -8.34 -2.11 -2.28
N THR A 163 -9.00 -1.09 -1.79
CA THR A 163 -9.19 0.13 -2.54
C THR A 163 -8.46 1.27 -1.84
N ALA A 164 -7.31 1.63 -2.35
CA ALA A 164 -6.43 2.76 -2.04
C ALA A 164 -5.10 2.44 -1.34
N SER A 165 -4.09 3.30 -1.26
CA SER A 165 -2.76 2.96 -0.77
C SER A 165 -2.10 3.99 0.14
N THR A 166 -1.19 3.56 1.04
CA THR A 166 -0.15 4.35 1.72
C THR A 166 1.00 3.50 2.25
N HIS A 167 1.97 4.16 2.91
CA HIS A 167 3.18 3.53 3.43
C HIS A 167 2.88 2.55 4.57
N PHE A 168 3.29 1.29 4.38
CA PHE A 168 3.21 0.25 5.40
C PHE A 168 4.32 -0.77 5.13
N ILE A 169 4.59 -1.61 6.13
CA ILE A 169 5.53 -2.72 6.01
C ILE A 169 4.75 -4.01 6.08
N VAL A 170 4.88 -4.80 5.03
CA VAL A 170 4.37 -6.18 5.00
C VAL A 170 5.42 -7.09 5.62
N ASP A 171 6.56 -7.25 4.99
CA ASP A 171 7.64 -8.14 5.41
C ASP A 171 9.02 -7.46 5.42
N GLY A 172 9.08 -6.20 4.99
CA GLY A 172 10.32 -5.42 4.90
C GLY A 172 10.99 -5.48 3.53
N ASP A 173 10.50 -6.33 2.63
CA ASP A 173 10.97 -6.36 1.25
C ASP A 173 10.28 -5.27 0.41
N MET A 174 11.05 -4.66 -0.47
CA MET A 174 10.56 -3.57 -1.33
C MET A 174 10.25 -4.13 -2.71
N SER A 175 8.98 -4.07 -3.11
CA SER A 175 8.54 -4.45 -4.45
C SER A 175 9.24 -3.63 -5.55
N THR A 176 9.36 -4.22 -6.73
CA THR A 176 9.85 -3.56 -7.95
C THR A 176 8.79 -2.70 -8.64
N ASN A 177 7.50 -2.82 -8.26
CA ASN A 177 6.35 -2.33 -9.01
C ASN A 177 5.45 -1.36 -8.26
N ASP A 178 5.66 -1.13 -6.95
CA ASP A 178 4.74 -0.34 -6.14
C ASP A 178 4.56 1.08 -6.67
N MET A 179 3.30 1.47 -6.80
CA MET A 179 2.86 2.79 -7.22
C MET A 179 1.62 3.19 -6.43
N ALA A 180 1.58 4.45 -5.96
CA ALA A 180 0.36 5.09 -5.49
C ALA A 180 0.03 6.24 -6.43
N ILE A 181 -1.11 6.18 -7.11
CA ILE A 181 -1.52 7.12 -8.15
C ILE A 181 -2.85 7.77 -7.75
N MET A 182 -2.92 9.07 -7.94
CA MET A 182 -4.14 9.86 -7.76
C MET A 182 -4.50 10.55 -9.07
N LEU A 183 -5.77 10.48 -9.43
CA LEU A 183 -6.38 11.18 -10.55
C LEU A 183 -7.48 12.12 -10.05
N ALA A 184 -7.47 13.38 -10.50
CA ALA A 184 -8.50 14.36 -10.20
C ALA A 184 -9.01 15.01 -11.52
N ASN A 185 -10.22 14.61 -11.95
CA ASN A 185 -10.77 14.98 -13.26
C ASN A 185 -11.60 16.29 -13.25
N GLY A 186 -11.73 16.97 -12.11
CA GLY A 186 -12.46 18.23 -11.98
C GLY A 186 -14.00 18.13 -12.11
N ALA A 187 -14.57 16.91 -12.17
CA ALA A 187 -16.02 16.72 -12.35
C ALA A 187 -16.88 17.21 -11.18
N ALA A 188 -16.28 17.50 -10.03
CA ALA A 188 -16.94 18.15 -8.90
C ALA A 188 -17.34 19.61 -9.19
N GLY A 189 -16.67 20.27 -10.16
CA GLY A 189 -16.95 21.65 -10.56
C GLY A 189 -16.55 22.71 -9.54
N ASN A 190 -15.77 22.34 -8.53
CA ASN A 190 -15.21 23.28 -7.57
C ASN A 190 -14.11 24.15 -8.19
N THR A 191 -13.79 25.28 -7.53
CA THR A 191 -12.63 26.09 -7.91
C THR A 191 -11.35 25.28 -7.82
N MET A 192 -10.47 25.43 -8.81
CA MET A 192 -9.17 24.75 -8.80
C MET A 192 -8.35 25.21 -7.59
N ILE A 193 -7.86 24.27 -6.80
CA ILE A 193 -6.99 24.54 -5.66
C ILE A 193 -5.58 24.78 -6.21
N THR A 194 -5.09 26.01 -6.14
CA THR A 194 -3.77 26.42 -6.65
C THR A 194 -2.86 26.99 -5.57
N THR A 195 -3.37 27.15 -4.35
CA THR A 195 -2.65 27.69 -3.19
C THR A 195 -3.01 26.89 -1.94
N GLU A 196 -2.14 26.93 -0.95
CA GLU A 196 -2.38 26.35 0.38
C GLU A 196 -3.39 27.23 1.14
N ASN A 197 -4.67 26.92 1.00
CA ASN A 197 -5.80 27.56 1.64
C ASN A 197 -6.65 26.52 2.40
N GLU A 198 -7.78 26.92 2.97
CA GLU A 198 -8.67 26.00 3.71
C GLU A 198 -9.15 24.81 2.86
N ASP A 199 -9.40 25.01 1.56
CA ASP A 199 -9.78 23.92 0.65
C ASP A 199 -8.62 22.93 0.44
N PHE A 200 -7.37 23.41 0.38
CA PHE A 200 -6.18 22.58 0.31
C PHE A 200 -5.99 21.75 1.58
N GLU A 201 -6.13 22.38 2.76
CA GLU A 201 -6.04 21.68 4.05
C GLU A 201 -7.12 20.60 4.16
N LEU A 202 -8.37 20.89 3.80
CA LEU A 202 -9.45 19.90 3.80
C LEU A 202 -9.18 18.76 2.83
N PHE A 203 -8.68 19.04 1.64
CA PHE A 203 -8.30 18.05 0.65
C PHE A 203 -7.16 17.15 1.18
N GLN A 204 -6.15 17.74 1.80
CA GLN A 204 -5.03 17.03 2.41
C GLN A 204 -5.50 16.11 3.56
N GLU A 205 -6.40 16.60 4.44
CA GLU A 205 -7.00 15.79 5.51
C GLU A 205 -7.78 14.59 4.93
N ALA A 206 -8.58 14.82 3.88
CA ALA A 206 -9.34 13.75 3.23
C ALA A 206 -8.43 12.71 2.56
N LEU A 207 -7.40 13.15 1.84
CA LEU A 207 -6.41 12.28 1.23
C LEU A 207 -5.67 11.46 2.28
N MET A 208 -5.24 12.10 3.38
CA MET A 208 -4.59 11.43 4.49
C MET A 208 -5.48 10.36 5.11
N ALA A 209 -6.76 10.67 5.35
CA ALA A 209 -7.72 9.71 5.92
C ALA A 209 -7.89 8.48 5.02
N ILE A 210 -8.03 8.68 3.71
CA ILE A 210 -8.11 7.58 2.72
C ILE A 210 -6.81 6.77 2.72
N THR A 211 -5.67 7.41 2.62
CA THR A 211 -4.38 6.74 2.52
C THR A 211 -4.04 5.96 3.79
N VAL A 212 -4.32 6.49 4.99
CA VAL A 212 -4.17 5.75 6.27
C VAL A 212 -5.11 4.54 6.33
N SER A 213 -6.38 4.68 5.92
CA SER A 213 -7.32 3.56 5.89
C SER A 213 -6.80 2.41 5.05
N LEU A 214 -6.13 2.72 3.95
CA LEU A 214 -5.61 1.72 3.03
C LEU A 214 -4.32 1.06 3.48
N ALA A 215 -3.43 1.83 4.10
CA ALA A 215 -2.26 1.28 4.76
C ALA A 215 -2.65 0.22 5.79
N LYS A 216 -3.69 0.53 6.59
CA LYS A 216 -4.22 -0.42 7.58
C LYS A 216 -4.79 -1.68 6.92
N GLN A 217 -5.58 -1.54 5.85
CA GLN A 217 -6.14 -2.69 5.13
C GLN A 217 -5.05 -3.59 4.54
N ILE A 218 -3.98 -3.01 3.99
CA ILE A 218 -2.87 -3.78 3.42
C ILE A 218 -2.08 -4.48 4.54
N ALA A 219 -1.76 -3.80 5.63
CA ALA A 219 -1.08 -4.42 6.76
C ALA A 219 -1.94 -5.50 7.44
N SER A 220 -3.27 -5.33 7.50
CA SER A 220 -4.19 -6.31 8.06
C SER A 220 -4.37 -7.56 7.19
N ASP A 221 -4.18 -7.44 5.87
CA ASP A 221 -4.23 -8.56 4.91
C ASP A 221 -2.83 -9.02 4.47
N GLY A 222 -1.84 -8.89 5.34
CA GLY A 222 -0.51 -9.45 5.09
C GLY A 222 -0.56 -10.96 4.86
N GLU A 223 0.30 -11.48 3.99
CA GLU A 223 0.30 -12.90 3.63
C GLU A 223 0.39 -13.81 4.86
N GLY A 224 -0.69 -14.55 5.14
CA GLY A 224 -0.78 -15.43 6.29
C GLY A 224 -0.82 -14.72 7.65
N ALA A 225 -1.08 -13.42 7.69
CA ALA A 225 -1.20 -12.65 8.93
C ALA A 225 -2.35 -13.16 9.81
N SER A 226 -2.11 -13.21 11.11
CA SER A 226 -3.13 -13.52 12.11
C SER A 226 -3.41 -12.36 13.06
N LYS A 227 -2.52 -11.35 13.10
CA LYS A 227 -2.62 -10.16 13.96
C LYS A 227 -2.20 -8.91 13.21
N PHE A 228 -2.97 -7.83 13.44
CA PHE A 228 -2.64 -6.48 12.99
C PHE A 228 -2.00 -5.69 14.14
N ILE A 229 -0.80 -5.15 13.91
CA ILE A 229 0.00 -4.52 14.96
C ILE A 229 0.20 -3.05 14.64
N THR A 230 -0.27 -2.17 15.54
CA THR A 230 0.02 -0.74 15.51
C THR A 230 1.18 -0.46 16.45
N ILE A 231 2.22 0.21 15.97
CA ILE A 231 3.40 0.60 16.75
C ILE A 231 3.44 2.12 16.81
N ASP A 232 3.16 2.68 17.98
CA ASP A 232 3.21 4.10 18.25
C ASP A 232 4.51 4.44 18.95
N ILE A 233 5.34 5.27 18.32
CA ILE A 233 6.56 5.85 18.89
C ILE A 233 6.26 7.27 19.30
N ILE A 234 6.50 7.59 20.56
CA ILE A 234 6.16 8.87 21.17
C ILE A 234 7.40 9.49 21.79
N GLY A 235 7.57 10.80 21.60
CA GLY A 235 8.61 11.57 22.28
C GLY A 235 10.00 11.32 21.72
N ALA A 236 10.14 11.17 20.40
CA ALA A 236 11.44 11.17 19.72
C ALA A 236 11.96 12.60 19.48
N THR A 237 13.24 12.73 19.15
CA THR A 237 13.86 14.02 18.82
C THR A 237 13.26 14.68 17.57
N ASP A 238 12.89 13.87 16.59
CA ASP A 238 12.27 14.28 15.32
C ASP A 238 11.44 13.14 14.72
N PHE A 239 10.65 13.45 13.69
CA PHE A 239 9.77 12.49 13.04
C PHE A 239 10.51 11.31 12.39
N GLU A 240 11.65 11.57 11.73
CA GLU A 240 12.43 10.51 11.07
C GLU A 240 13.05 9.55 12.09
N SER A 241 13.46 10.05 13.24
CA SER A 241 13.91 9.22 14.38
C SER A 241 12.78 8.35 14.93
N ALA A 242 11.58 8.93 15.15
CA ALA A 242 10.41 8.16 15.58
C ALA A 242 10.06 7.06 14.59
N LYS A 243 9.98 7.40 13.30
CA LYS A 243 9.70 6.47 12.21
C LYS A 243 10.75 5.36 12.14
N THR A 244 12.04 5.70 12.26
CA THR A 244 13.15 4.73 12.20
C THR A 244 13.05 3.69 13.32
N VAL A 245 12.69 4.09 14.54
CA VAL A 245 12.46 3.16 15.66
C VAL A 245 11.26 2.27 15.37
N GLY A 246 10.13 2.85 14.94
CA GLY A 246 8.93 2.10 14.58
C GLY A 246 9.18 1.08 13.49
N MET A 247 9.91 1.46 12.44
CA MET A 247 10.31 0.60 11.33
C MET A 247 11.24 -0.54 11.78
N SER A 248 12.18 -0.26 12.67
CA SER A 248 13.09 -1.28 13.23
C SER A 248 12.32 -2.35 14.00
N ILE A 249 11.34 -1.96 14.80
CA ILE A 249 10.47 -2.89 15.53
C ILE A 249 9.59 -3.68 14.56
N ALA A 250 8.94 -3.00 13.61
CA ALA A 250 8.02 -3.60 12.65
C ALA A 250 8.68 -4.64 11.73
N ASN A 251 9.97 -4.43 11.39
CA ASN A 251 10.75 -5.33 10.53
C ASN A 251 11.45 -6.47 11.28
N SER A 252 11.42 -6.48 12.61
CA SER A 252 12.10 -7.51 13.39
C SER A 252 11.38 -8.87 13.33
N PRO A 253 11.95 -9.91 12.70
CA PRO A 253 11.33 -11.25 12.68
C PRO A 253 11.08 -11.80 14.09
N LEU A 254 11.98 -11.50 15.06
CA LEU A 254 11.82 -11.94 16.45
C LEU A 254 10.63 -11.25 17.14
N VAL A 255 10.36 -10.00 16.82
CA VAL A 255 9.17 -9.29 17.31
C VAL A 255 7.91 -9.87 16.67
N LYS A 256 7.91 -10.00 15.34
CA LYS A 256 6.74 -10.52 14.59
C LYS A 256 6.37 -11.95 15.03
N THR A 257 7.35 -12.82 15.27
CA THR A 257 7.11 -14.17 15.78
C THR A 257 6.68 -14.22 17.25
N ALA A 258 7.07 -13.22 18.07
CA ALA A 258 6.56 -13.10 19.43
C ALA A 258 5.05 -12.79 19.45
N PHE A 259 4.58 -11.90 18.59
CA PHE A 259 3.15 -11.62 18.44
C PHE A 259 2.36 -12.84 17.94
N PHE A 260 2.90 -13.58 16.97
CA PHE A 260 2.29 -14.84 16.53
C PHE A 260 2.17 -15.86 17.66
N GLY A 261 3.21 -15.99 18.50
CA GLY A 261 3.23 -16.89 19.66
C GLY A 261 2.50 -16.34 20.90
N GLU A 262 1.83 -15.16 20.78
CA GLU A 262 1.15 -14.49 21.88
C GLU A 262 2.05 -14.23 23.11
N ASP A 263 3.36 -14.06 22.85
CA ASP A 263 4.39 -13.76 23.84
C ASP A 263 4.61 -12.24 23.93
N PRO A 264 4.25 -11.57 25.04
CA PRO A 264 4.46 -10.15 25.25
C PRO A 264 5.93 -9.84 25.54
N ASN A 265 6.81 -10.20 24.62
CA ASN A 265 8.27 -10.19 24.76
C ASN A 265 8.85 -8.78 24.72
N TRP A 266 8.80 -8.08 25.84
CA TRP A 266 9.37 -6.74 25.97
C TRP A 266 10.86 -6.70 25.59
N GLY A 267 11.63 -7.78 25.86
CA GLY A 267 13.05 -7.85 25.54
C GLY A 267 13.32 -7.75 24.05
N ARG A 268 12.54 -8.45 23.19
CA ARG A 268 12.65 -8.36 21.74
C ARG A 268 12.26 -6.98 21.22
N LEU A 269 11.21 -6.39 21.79
CA LEU A 269 10.74 -5.04 21.39
C LEU A 269 11.78 -3.96 21.71
N ILE A 270 12.32 -3.95 22.95
CA ILE A 270 13.35 -2.98 23.37
C ILE A 270 14.67 -3.21 22.60
N CYS A 271 15.04 -4.47 22.35
CA CYS A 271 16.20 -4.78 21.52
C CYS A 271 16.04 -4.21 20.11
N ALA A 272 14.87 -4.40 19.49
CA ALA A 272 14.59 -3.88 18.15
C ALA A 272 14.58 -2.34 18.11
N ALA A 273 14.07 -1.68 19.14
CA ALA A 273 14.18 -0.23 19.30
C ALA A 273 15.65 0.22 19.45
N GLY A 274 16.43 -0.51 20.26
CA GLY A 274 17.80 -0.15 20.62
C GLY A 274 18.81 -0.25 19.48
N TYR A 275 18.61 -1.14 18.50
CA TYR A 275 19.48 -1.22 17.31
C TYR A 275 19.01 -0.36 16.13
N ALA A 276 17.98 0.46 16.31
CA ALA A 276 17.46 1.34 15.26
C ALA A 276 18.46 2.41 14.77
N GLY A 277 19.54 2.64 15.54
CA GLY A 277 20.58 3.60 15.16
C GLY A 277 20.23 5.05 15.49
N VAL A 278 19.20 5.28 16.31
CA VAL A 278 18.82 6.61 16.82
C VAL A 278 19.09 6.72 18.32
N PRO A 279 19.29 7.92 18.88
CA PRO A 279 19.47 8.11 20.32
C PRO A 279 18.25 7.55 21.09
N MET A 280 18.52 6.74 22.10
CA MET A 280 17.52 6.16 22.98
C MET A 280 18.14 5.92 24.36
N ASN A 281 17.46 6.36 25.41
CA ASN A 281 17.86 6.08 26.80
C ASN A 281 16.94 5.02 27.42
N PRO A 282 17.41 3.78 27.65
CA PRO A 282 16.57 2.71 28.20
C PRO A 282 15.99 3.02 29.59
N THR A 283 16.63 3.92 30.38
CA THR A 283 16.16 4.23 31.73
C THR A 283 14.95 5.17 31.74
N THR A 284 14.78 5.98 30.70
CA THR A 284 13.63 6.88 30.50
C THR A 284 12.56 6.28 29.59
N THR A 285 12.93 5.30 28.77
CA THR A 285 11.99 4.65 27.83
C THR A 285 10.95 3.84 28.57
N VAL A 286 9.68 3.96 28.11
CA VAL A 286 8.54 3.16 28.58
C VAL A 286 7.96 2.38 27.42
N LEU A 287 7.70 1.10 27.62
CA LEU A 287 7.05 0.23 26.64
C LEU A 287 5.71 -0.28 27.19
N LYS A 288 4.68 -0.18 26.37
CA LYS A 288 3.32 -0.66 26.68
C LYS A 288 2.80 -1.56 25.57
N ILE A 289 2.00 -2.56 25.92
CA ILE A 289 1.15 -3.33 24.99
C ILE A 289 -0.28 -3.20 25.44
N GLY A 290 -1.18 -2.74 24.55
CA GLY A 290 -2.58 -2.49 24.88
C GLY A 290 -2.78 -1.56 26.07
N GLY A 291 -1.88 -0.58 26.27
CA GLY A 291 -1.88 0.33 27.41
C GLY A 291 -1.25 -0.24 28.71
N VAL A 292 -0.93 -1.53 28.76
CA VAL A 292 -0.26 -2.15 29.92
C VAL A 292 1.25 -1.92 29.83
N THR A 293 1.84 -1.28 30.84
CA THR A 293 3.29 -1.06 30.92
C THR A 293 4.00 -2.39 31.19
N ILE A 294 4.90 -2.80 30.30
CA ILE A 294 5.68 -4.03 30.39
C ILE A 294 7.18 -3.80 30.55
N PHE A 295 7.66 -2.57 30.26
CA PHE A 295 9.04 -2.16 30.49
C PHE A 295 9.09 -0.69 30.91
N LYS A 296 9.89 -0.38 31.91
CA LYS A 296 10.19 0.99 32.39
C LYS A 296 11.43 0.98 33.28
N ASN A 297 12.06 2.15 33.45
CA ASN A 297 13.24 2.30 34.32
C ASN A 297 14.39 1.33 33.96
N GLY A 298 14.55 0.99 32.67
CA GLY A 298 15.60 0.10 32.20
C GLY A 298 15.36 -1.40 32.46
N MET A 299 14.17 -1.80 32.92
CA MET A 299 13.88 -3.20 33.28
C MET A 299 12.42 -3.58 32.98
N GLY A 300 12.14 -4.86 32.91
CA GLY A 300 10.76 -5.38 32.83
C GLY A 300 9.92 -4.90 34.01
N ALA A 301 8.71 -4.44 33.70
CA ALA A 301 7.76 -4.00 34.72
C ALA A 301 6.93 -5.18 35.25
N VAL A 302 6.40 -5.06 36.47
CA VAL A 302 5.41 -5.99 36.98
C VAL A 302 4.04 -5.64 36.38
N TYR A 303 3.38 -6.61 35.81
CA TYR A 303 2.06 -6.46 35.18
C TYR A 303 1.12 -7.64 35.50
N ASN A 304 -0.16 -7.49 35.21
CA ASN A 304 -1.13 -8.57 35.32
C ASN A 304 -1.03 -9.48 34.06
N GLU A 305 -0.54 -10.70 34.26
CA GLU A 305 -0.34 -11.67 33.17
C GLU A 305 -1.66 -12.05 32.47
N ALA A 306 -2.77 -12.18 33.23
CA ALA A 306 -4.05 -12.54 32.63
C ALA A 306 -4.60 -11.43 31.73
N THR A 307 -4.45 -10.17 32.13
CA THR A 307 -4.84 -9.01 31.33
C THR A 307 -4.01 -8.95 30.05
N LEU A 308 -2.70 -9.13 30.16
CA LEU A 308 -1.81 -9.04 29.01
C LEU A 308 -2.04 -10.20 28.04
N LYS A 309 -2.31 -11.40 28.56
CA LYS A 309 -2.67 -12.56 27.73
C LYS A 309 -3.98 -12.32 26.95
N GLN A 310 -4.98 -11.66 27.54
CA GLN A 310 -6.20 -11.29 26.82
C GLN A 310 -5.89 -10.33 25.66
N ILE A 311 -5.06 -9.30 25.89
CA ILE A 311 -4.65 -8.34 24.86
C ILE A 311 -3.87 -9.05 23.74
N MET A 312 -2.94 -9.96 24.09
CA MET A 312 -2.16 -10.69 23.09
C MET A 312 -3.00 -11.66 22.26
N ASN A 313 -4.17 -12.06 22.72
CA ASN A 313 -5.12 -12.89 21.98
C ASN A 313 -5.98 -12.09 20.97
N GLU A 314 -6.05 -10.76 21.10
CA GLU A 314 -6.79 -9.91 20.15
C GLU A 314 -6.14 -9.93 18.76
N HIS A 315 -6.96 -9.67 17.74
CA HIS A 315 -6.47 -9.48 16.38
C HIS A 315 -5.68 -8.17 16.27
N ASP A 316 -6.21 -7.09 16.83
CA ASP A 316 -5.64 -5.74 16.75
C ASP A 316 -4.88 -5.42 18.04
N ILE A 317 -3.55 -5.27 17.94
CA ILE A 317 -2.68 -5.04 19.10
C ILE A 317 -1.96 -3.70 18.91
N THR A 318 -1.97 -2.85 19.94
CA THR A 318 -1.20 -1.61 19.96
C THR A 318 0.00 -1.73 20.88
N VAL A 319 1.17 -1.41 20.33
CA VAL A 319 2.44 -1.25 21.05
C VAL A 319 2.76 0.24 21.13
N THR A 320 3.06 0.76 22.31
CA THR A 320 3.48 2.15 22.50
C THR A 320 4.89 2.17 23.08
N VAL A 321 5.81 2.87 22.42
CA VAL A 321 7.17 3.11 22.91
C VAL A 321 7.33 4.61 23.16
N GLU A 322 7.39 4.99 24.41
CA GLU A 322 7.65 6.37 24.85
C GLU A 322 9.16 6.54 25.03
N LEU A 323 9.81 7.25 24.12
CA LEU A 323 11.27 7.46 24.16
C LEU A 323 11.68 8.51 25.18
N ASN A 324 10.85 9.56 25.38
CA ASN A 324 11.09 10.69 26.27
C ASN A 324 12.40 11.46 25.91
N GLU A 325 12.71 11.59 24.60
CA GLU A 325 13.87 12.31 24.07
C GLU A 325 13.47 13.62 23.35
N GLY A 326 12.16 13.87 23.17
CA GLY A 326 11.60 15.04 22.50
C GLY A 326 10.09 14.97 22.41
N ASP A 327 9.50 15.63 21.39
CA ASP A 327 8.05 15.75 21.22
C ASP A 327 7.52 15.11 19.92
N ALA A 328 8.41 14.58 19.08
CA ALA A 328 8.02 14.02 17.79
C ALA A 328 7.48 12.60 17.93
N ASN A 329 6.48 12.27 17.12
CA ASN A 329 5.77 11.00 17.16
C ASN A 329 5.66 10.39 15.76
N ALA A 330 5.58 9.06 15.67
CA ALA A 330 5.26 8.34 14.44
C ALA A 330 4.46 7.07 14.76
N THR A 331 3.57 6.69 13.85
CA THR A 331 2.86 5.41 13.89
C THR A 331 3.27 4.55 12.71
N VAL A 332 3.57 3.29 12.95
CA VAL A 332 3.88 2.27 11.95
C VAL A 332 2.93 1.10 12.11
N TRP A 333 2.45 0.54 11.00
CA TRP A 333 1.59 -0.65 10.99
C TRP A 333 2.34 -1.84 10.41
N THR A 334 2.13 -3.01 11.01
CA THR A 334 2.70 -4.27 10.57
C THR A 334 1.78 -5.43 10.98
N PHE A 335 2.21 -6.65 10.72
CA PHE A 335 1.52 -7.87 11.12
C PHE A 335 2.51 -8.89 11.70
N ASP A 336 2.01 -9.94 12.31
CA ASP A 336 2.80 -11.04 12.86
C ASP A 336 3.44 -11.92 11.75
N LEU A 337 4.41 -12.73 12.11
CA LEU A 337 5.07 -13.68 11.20
C LEU A 337 4.65 -15.11 11.58
N THR A 338 3.80 -15.72 10.74
CA THR A 338 3.17 -17.01 10.97
C THR A 338 3.83 -18.14 10.17
N TYR A 339 3.44 -19.37 10.44
CA TYR A 339 3.80 -20.52 9.58
C TYR A 339 3.18 -20.41 8.19
N ASP A 340 2.00 -19.81 8.07
CA ASP A 340 1.33 -19.64 6.78
C ASP A 340 2.06 -18.64 5.89
N TYR A 341 2.71 -17.59 6.45
CA TYR A 341 3.60 -16.71 5.69
C TYR A 341 4.70 -17.53 4.98
N VAL A 342 5.39 -18.40 5.72
CA VAL A 342 6.46 -19.23 5.15
C VAL A 342 5.91 -20.20 4.12
N LYS A 343 4.75 -20.81 4.38
CA LYS A 343 4.11 -21.74 3.46
C LYS A 343 3.70 -21.04 2.15
N ILE A 344 3.00 -19.92 2.23
CA ILE A 344 2.55 -19.16 1.06
C ILE A 344 3.76 -18.78 0.20
N ASN A 345 4.78 -18.16 0.79
CA ASN A 345 5.96 -17.70 0.06
C ASN A 345 6.87 -18.84 -0.41
N GLY A 346 6.96 -19.94 0.33
CA GLY A 346 7.71 -21.14 -0.07
C GLY A 346 7.05 -21.93 -1.19
N GLU A 347 5.73 -21.88 -1.32
CA GLU A 347 4.97 -22.55 -2.38
C GLU A 347 4.72 -21.64 -3.60
N TYR A 348 4.90 -20.32 -3.45
CA TYR A 348 4.76 -19.35 -4.53
C TYR A 348 6.05 -19.32 -5.35
N HIS A 349 6.00 -19.95 -6.52
CA HIS A 349 7.12 -19.93 -7.46
C HIS A 349 7.03 -18.67 -8.33
N THR A 350 7.90 -17.71 -8.04
CA THR A 350 8.12 -16.52 -8.85
C THR A 350 9.07 -16.79 -10.00
#